data_4abbac582fb7ee5016eb6ee0ef92643f
#
_entry.id   4abbac582fb7ee5016eb6ee0ef92643f
#
_cell.length_a   1.000
_cell.length_b   1.000
_cell.length_c   1.000
_cell.angle_alpha   90.00
_cell.angle_beta   90.00
_cell.angle_gamma   90.00
#
_symmetry.space_group_name_H-M   'P 1'
#
loop_
_entity.id
_entity.type
_entity.pdbx_description
1 polymer ?
#
loop_
_entity_poly.entity_id
_entity_poly.type
_entity_poly.pdbx_seq_one_letter_code
_entity_poly.pdbx_strand_id
1 'polypeptide(L)'
;MSSEIHARQQLAIGKKEQRTLENSSVCIVGVGGTGCAVAGLLGRAGLGLILVDRDIVEKSNLGRQILYTEKDIGTLKALAAKKNILAANPDAKITAITDELKAENAERFLNTDLIIDCTDNIAARFLINEVSLKKKIPWIYTGAIKNEGMVAIFSGAGKPCFRCMVPRVPKAGSLEICSTAGVLGPLPSVVGSIAARSAIEILLGKSENGKLLKIGDEFEMLNIKEREWCDTCKKEFPILTGRENLEKSMQFCGAIVLKSDVPFSEARKRMKKNSKIISSSGTAIVAEHKNSRVILLKSGKIIFRNVRTKKEANIIYSKLIGN
;
A
#
# COMPACT_ATOMS: atom_id res chain seq x y z
N MET A 1 29.75 -7.69 7.35
CA MET A 1 29.47 -8.18 8.74
C MET A 1 27.96 -8.10 8.90
N SER A 2 27.29 -9.18 9.31
CA SER A 2 25.87 -9.12 9.67
C SER A 2 25.74 -8.14 10.83
N SER A 3 24.85 -7.15 10.73
CA SER A 3 24.71 -6.15 11.77
C SER A 3 24.24 -6.83 13.06
N GLU A 4 24.68 -6.33 14.21
CA GLU A 4 24.30 -6.83 15.55
C GLU A 4 22.77 -6.86 15.73
N ILE A 5 22.05 -6.01 15.01
CA ILE A 5 20.58 -5.94 14.98
C ILE A 5 19.91 -7.25 14.56
N HIS A 6 20.58 -8.09 13.74
CA HIS A 6 20.04 -9.37 13.27
C HIS A 6 20.45 -10.57 14.13
N ALA A 7 21.24 -10.38 15.20
CA ALA A 7 21.82 -11.47 15.98
C ALA A 7 20.76 -12.47 16.51
N ARG A 8 19.64 -11.98 17.05
CA ARG A 8 18.56 -12.83 17.56
C ARG A 8 17.80 -13.56 16.44
N GLN A 9 17.60 -12.92 15.31
CA GLN A 9 16.97 -13.54 14.14
C GLN A 9 17.87 -14.64 13.57
N GLN A 10 19.19 -14.42 13.50
CA GLN A 10 20.16 -15.43 13.04
C GLN A 10 20.18 -16.68 13.92
N LEU A 11 19.99 -16.55 15.22
CA LEU A 11 19.86 -17.71 16.11
C LEU A 11 18.62 -18.55 15.78
N ALA A 12 17.54 -17.92 15.35
CA ALA A 12 16.27 -18.59 15.04
C ALA A 12 16.23 -19.22 13.65
N ILE A 13 16.82 -18.57 12.63
CA ILE A 13 16.70 -19.02 11.24
C ILE A 13 18.03 -19.52 10.63
N GLY A 14 19.17 -19.18 11.21
CA GLY A 14 20.50 -19.49 10.67
C GLY A 14 21.16 -18.30 9.93
N LYS A 15 22.49 -18.34 9.86
CA LYS A 15 23.27 -17.27 9.19
C LYS A 15 23.11 -17.28 7.67
N LYS A 16 22.92 -18.45 7.06
CA LYS A 16 22.72 -18.59 5.62
C LYS A 16 21.38 -18.02 5.20
N GLU A 17 20.35 -18.33 5.94
CA GLU A 17 18.97 -17.86 5.74
C GLU A 17 18.91 -16.34 5.92
N GLN A 18 19.61 -15.80 6.92
CA GLN A 18 19.69 -14.34 7.11
C GLN A 18 20.32 -13.66 5.90
N ARG A 19 21.40 -14.19 5.32
CA ARG A 19 22.00 -13.64 4.09
C ARG A 19 21.06 -13.72 2.90
N THR A 20 20.24 -14.75 2.80
CA THR A 20 19.19 -14.85 1.77
C THR A 20 18.22 -13.68 1.91
N LEU A 21 17.76 -13.38 3.13
CA LEU A 21 16.85 -12.26 3.38
C LEU A 21 17.50 -10.89 3.07
N GLU A 22 18.76 -10.68 3.45
CA GLU A 22 19.52 -9.43 3.19
C GLU A 22 19.75 -9.16 1.69
N ASN A 23 19.68 -10.21 0.86
CA ASN A 23 19.77 -10.12 -0.60
C ASN A 23 18.41 -10.13 -1.30
N SER A 24 17.33 -10.32 -0.55
CA SER A 24 15.97 -10.33 -1.08
C SER A 24 15.34 -8.94 -1.07
N SER A 25 14.46 -8.71 -2.03
CA SER A 25 13.71 -7.47 -2.21
C SER A 25 12.19 -7.70 -2.07
N VAL A 26 11.51 -6.78 -1.40
CA VAL A 26 10.05 -6.84 -1.18
C VAL A 26 9.42 -5.51 -1.58
N CYS A 27 8.41 -5.56 -2.44
CA CYS A 27 7.57 -4.39 -2.70
C CYS A 27 6.34 -4.41 -1.78
N ILE A 28 6.19 -3.37 -0.99
CA ILE A 28 5.03 -3.16 -0.11
C ILE A 28 4.17 -2.07 -0.75
N VAL A 29 2.98 -2.45 -1.20
CA VAL A 29 2.01 -1.53 -1.80
C VAL A 29 1.01 -1.10 -0.72
N GLY A 30 1.03 0.18 -0.38
CA GLY A 30 0.30 0.76 0.74
C GLY A 30 1.10 0.70 2.05
N VAL A 31 1.38 1.88 2.64
CA VAL A 31 2.04 2.00 3.94
C VAL A 31 1.06 2.61 4.95
N GLY A 32 -0.14 2.01 4.99
CA GLY A 32 -1.20 2.29 5.96
C GLY A 32 -1.05 1.49 7.25
N GLY A 33 -2.15 1.06 7.87
CA GLY A 33 -2.11 0.31 9.12
C GLY A 33 -1.29 -0.98 9.04
N THR A 34 -1.66 -1.87 8.13
CA THR A 34 -0.98 -3.15 7.90
C THR A 34 0.44 -2.94 7.35
N GLY A 35 0.58 -2.06 6.33
CA GLY A 35 1.88 -1.79 5.71
C GLY A 35 2.91 -1.18 6.65
N CYS A 36 2.51 -0.41 7.65
CA CYS A 36 3.40 0.09 8.70
C CYS A 36 4.05 -1.05 9.49
N ALA A 37 3.26 -2.04 9.90
CA ALA A 37 3.77 -3.19 10.63
C ALA A 37 4.69 -4.04 9.74
N VAL A 38 4.26 -4.37 8.51
CA VAL A 38 5.07 -5.12 7.53
C VAL A 38 6.40 -4.41 7.27
N ALA A 39 6.37 -3.13 6.88
CA ALA A 39 7.57 -2.37 6.54
C ALA A 39 8.51 -2.21 7.73
N GLY A 40 7.96 -1.94 8.91
CA GLY A 40 8.74 -1.82 10.14
C GLY A 40 9.44 -3.10 10.54
N LEU A 41 8.79 -4.26 10.40
CA LEU A 41 9.35 -5.57 10.74
C LEU A 41 10.37 -6.03 9.69
N LEU A 42 10.02 -6.00 8.41
CA LEU A 42 10.90 -6.49 7.35
C LEU A 42 12.14 -5.60 7.15
N GLY A 43 12.01 -4.27 7.32
CA GLY A 43 13.15 -3.37 7.29
C GLY A 43 14.14 -3.60 8.43
N ARG A 44 13.65 -3.98 9.62
CA ARG A 44 14.49 -4.42 10.75
C ARG A 44 15.09 -5.79 10.56
N ALA A 45 14.42 -6.66 9.79
CA ALA A 45 14.90 -8.00 9.47
C ALA A 45 16.00 -8.02 8.38
N GLY A 46 16.31 -6.88 7.77
CA GLY A 46 17.41 -6.72 6.81
C GLY A 46 17.02 -6.86 5.34
N LEU A 47 15.73 -6.96 5.01
CA LEU A 47 15.28 -7.05 3.63
C LEU A 47 15.37 -5.70 2.90
N GLY A 48 15.63 -5.74 1.59
CA GLY A 48 15.46 -4.58 0.71
C GLY A 48 13.98 -4.27 0.49
N LEU A 49 13.56 -3.03 0.73
CA LEU A 49 12.15 -2.64 0.63
C LEU A 49 11.91 -1.59 -0.45
N ILE A 50 10.87 -1.79 -1.25
CA ILE A 50 10.25 -0.78 -2.10
C ILE A 50 8.89 -0.45 -1.50
N LEU A 51 8.73 0.78 -1.01
CA LEU A 51 7.51 1.27 -0.37
C LEU A 51 6.73 2.13 -1.37
N VAL A 52 5.54 1.69 -1.77
CA VAL A 52 4.68 2.42 -2.72
C VAL A 52 3.47 2.96 -2.00
N ASP A 53 3.39 4.28 -1.82
CA ASP A 53 2.22 4.95 -1.23
C ASP A 53 2.17 6.42 -1.68
N ARG A 54 1.00 6.88 -2.13
CA ARG A 54 0.77 8.26 -2.59
C ARG A 54 0.27 9.21 -1.50
N ASP A 55 -0.17 8.66 -0.37
CA ASP A 55 -0.85 9.40 0.67
C ASP A 55 0.13 10.13 1.61
N ILE A 56 -0.44 11.02 2.42
CA ILE A 56 0.25 11.68 3.52
C ILE A 56 -0.17 11.08 4.87
N VAL A 57 0.68 11.27 5.87
CA VAL A 57 0.36 10.97 7.25
C VAL A 57 -0.64 12.00 7.79
N GLU A 58 -1.73 11.53 8.35
CA GLU A 58 -2.77 12.34 9.00
C GLU A 58 -2.87 12.01 10.49
N LYS A 59 -3.37 12.96 11.31
CA LYS A 59 -3.55 12.74 12.75
C LYS A 59 -4.43 11.52 13.06
N SER A 60 -5.50 11.31 12.26
CA SER A 60 -6.39 10.14 12.36
C SER A 60 -5.71 8.80 12.06
N ASN A 61 -4.53 8.82 11.46
CA ASN A 61 -3.77 7.60 11.16
C ASN A 61 -3.00 7.07 12.37
N LEU A 62 -2.59 7.94 13.30
CA LEU A 62 -1.70 7.61 14.42
C LEU A 62 -2.26 6.52 15.34
N GLY A 63 -3.59 6.39 15.44
CA GLY A 63 -4.22 5.35 16.26
C GLY A 63 -4.03 3.90 15.75
N ARG A 64 -3.52 3.70 14.52
CA ARG A 64 -3.32 2.35 13.95
C ARG A 64 -2.12 2.21 13.00
N GLN A 65 -1.46 3.29 12.64
CA GLN A 65 -0.27 3.29 11.76
C GLN A 65 0.98 3.50 12.61
N ILE A 66 1.42 2.43 13.27
CA ILE A 66 2.42 2.42 14.34
C ILE A 66 3.82 2.93 13.95
N LEU A 67 4.09 3.08 12.66
CA LEU A 67 5.38 3.56 12.18
C LEU A 67 5.49 5.09 12.21
N TYR A 68 4.36 5.81 12.38
CA TYR A 68 4.31 7.26 12.34
C TYR A 68 4.09 7.89 13.70
N THR A 69 4.58 9.11 13.85
CA THR A 69 4.44 9.97 15.01
C THR A 69 3.79 11.31 14.63
N GLU A 70 3.45 12.14 15.60
CA GLU A 70 2.94 13.51 15.34
C GLU A 70 3.88 14.35 14.45
N LYS A 71 5.21 14.12 14.57
CA LYS A 71 6.22 14.81 13.75
C LYS A 71 6.13 14.48 12.25
N ASP A 72 5.49 13.38 11.89
CA ASP A 72 5.36 12.92 10.51
C ASP A 72 4.07 13.43 9.84
N ILE A 73 3.14 14.06 10.59
CA ILE A 73 1.89 14.58 10.04
C ILE A 73 2.18 15.55 8.88
N GLY A 74 1.52 15.32 7.74
CA GLY A 74 1.70 16.09 6.50
C GLY A 74 2.88 15.66 5.63
N THR A 75 3.67 14.68 6.06
CA THR A 75 4.71 14.06 5.24
C THR A 75 4.10 12.92 4.41
N LEU A 76 4.62 12.68 3.19
CA LEU A 76 4.23 11.54 2.38
C LEU A 76 4.56 10.23 3.12
N LYS A 77 3.58 9.29 3.19
CA LYS A 77 3.69 8.06 3.98
C LYS A 77 4.93 7.25 3.63
N ALA A 78 5.21 7.03 2.34
CA ALA A 78 6.39 6.28 1.91
C ALA A 78 7.71 6.92 2.37
N LEU A 79 7.81 8.26 2.38
CA LEU A 79 9.00 8.99 2.86
C LEU A 79 9.11 8.95 4.38
N ALA A 80 8.01 9.13 5.10
CA ALA A 80 7.98 9.06 6.55
C ALA A 80 8.35 7.65 7.03
N ALA A 81 7.79 6.61 6.39
CA ALA A 81 8.12 5.22 6.67
C ALA A 81 9.61 4.93 6.45
N LYS A 82 10.17 5.32 5.29
CA LYS A 82 11.60 5.20 5.03
C LYS A 82 12.44 5.85 6.12
N LYS A 83 12.15 7.09 6.47
CA LYS A 83 12.86 7.83 7.54
C LYS A 83 12.83 7.09 8.86
N ASN A 84 11.66 6.61 9.27
CA ASN A 84 11.47 6.00 10.58
C ASN A 84 12.03 4.57 10.66
N ILE A 85 12.07 3.84 9.54
CA ILE A 85 12.76 2.55 9.47
C ILE A 85 14.28 2.76 9.54
N LEU A 86 14.83 3.73 8.80
CA LEU A 86 16.25 4.06 8.83
C LEU A 86 16.72 4.57 10.21
N ALA A 87 15.84 5.19 10.98
CA ALA A 87 16.14 5.55 12.37
C ALA A 87 16.30 4.33 13.29
N ALA A 88 15.67 3.20 12.96
CA ALA A 88 15.78 1.96 13.73
C ALA A 88 16.83 0.99 13.15
N ASN A 89 17.06 1.02 11.83
CA ASN A 89 18.08 0.23 11.13
C ASN A 89 18.71 1.12 10.05
N PRO A 90 19.82 1.82 10.35
CA PRO A 90 20.47 2.73 9.40
C PRO A 90 20.95 2.05 8.10
N ASP A 91 21.25 0.77 8.15
CA ASP A 91 21.76 -0.01 7.02
C ASP A 91 20.64 -0.57 6.12
N ALA A 92 19.37 -0.35 6.46
CA ALA A 92 18.24 -0.85 5.69
C ALA A 92 18.20 -0.26 4.26
N LYS A 93 18.03 -1.12 3.26
CA LYS A 93 17.94 -0.73 1.85
C LYS A 93 16.49 -0.38 1.51
N ILE A 94 16.12 0.91 1.50
CA ILE A 94 14.73 1.33 1.32
C ILE A 94 14.60 2.33 0.19
N THR A 95 13.75 1.99 -0.79
CA THR A 95 13.27 2.88 -1.84
C THR A 95 11.84 3.32 -1.54
N ALA A 96 11.58 4.63 -1.52
CA ALA A 96 10.24 5.18 -1.33
C ALA A 96 9.69 5.73 -2.65
N ILE A 97 8.54 5.23 -3.08
CA ILE A 97 7.82 5.66 -4.27
C ILE A 97 6.53 6.36 -3.83
N THR A 98 6.47 7.67 -4.07
CA THR A 98 5.35 8.52 -3.67
C THR A 98 4.33 8.66 -4.80
N ASP A 99 3.94 7.52 -5.37
CA ASP A 99 3.01 7.46 -6.50
C ASP A 99 1.96 6.37 -6.29
N GLU A 100 0.96 6.37 -7.14
CA GLU A 100 -0.09 5.38 -7.20
C GLU A 100 0.32 4.23 -8.10
N LEU A 101 -0.01 3.00 -7.69
CA LEU A 101 0.13 1.83 -8.54
C LEU A 101 -0.93 1.88 -9.66
N LYS A 102 -0.47 1.85 -10.91
CA LYS A 102 -1.27 1.87 -12.13
C LYS A 102 -0.74 0.88 -13.15
N ALA A 103 -1.54 0.52 -14.17
CA ALA A 103 -1.11 -0.43 -15.20
C ALA A 103 0.21 -0.03 -15.86
N GLU A 104 0.42 1.27 -16.13
CA GLU A 104 1.60 1.79 -16.82
C GLU A 104 2.90 1.71 -16.00
N ASN A 105 2.80 1.65 -14.67
CA ASN A 105 3.98 1.63 -13.79
C ASN A 105 4.12 0.34 -12.97
N ALA A 106 3.09 -0.49 -12.94
CA ALA A 106 3.01 -1.65 -12.05
C ALA A 106 4.15 -2.64 -12.28
N GLU A 107 4.45 -3.00 -13.52
CA GLU A 107 5.53 -3.95 -13.83
C GLU A 107 6.91 -3.44 -13.40
N ARG A 108 7.12 -2.13 -13.37
CA ARG A 108 8.36 -1.51 -12.90
C ARG A 108 8.44 -1.46 -11.38
N PHE A 109 7.33 -1.07 -10.70
CA PHE A 109 7.32 -0.93 -9.24
C PHE A 109 7.34 -2.29 -8.54
N LEU A 110 6.69 -3.30 -9.13
CA LEU A 110 6.54 -4.63 -8.59
C LEU A 110 7.65 -5.61 -9.02
N ASN A 111 8.75 -5.13 -9.58
CA ASN A 111 9.88 -5.98 -10.00
C ASN A 111 10.79 -6.32 -8.81
N THR A 112 10.35 -7.26 -7.99
CA THR A 112 10.96 -7.70 -6.72
C THR A 112 10.80 -9.20 -6.53
N ASP A 113 11.40 -9.77 -5.50
CA ASP A 113 11.29 -11.21 -5.19
C ASP A 113 9.94 -11.56 -4.55
N LEU A 114 9.27 -10.59 -3.91
CA LEU A 114 7.98 -10.75 -3.26
C LEU A 114 7.19 -9.42 -3.29
N ILE A 115 5.87 -9.51 -3.47
CA ILE A 115 4.96 -8.36 -3.36
C ILE A 115 4.06 -8.55 -2.14
N ILE A 116 3.82 -7.49 -1.37
CA ILE A 116 2.85 -7.50 -0.27
C ILE A 116 1.84 -6.38 -0.50
N ASP A 117 0.59 -6.77 -0.68
CA ASP A 117 -0.53 -5.83 -0.76
C ASP A 117 -1.00 -5.45 0.65
N CYS A 118 -0.86 -4.18 0.99
CA CYS A 118 -1.36 -3.58 2.22
C CYS A 118 -2.32 -2.42 1.91
N THR A 119 -2.97 -2.47 0.74
CA THR A 119 -3.92 -1.44 0.31
C THR A 119 -5.35 -1.76 0.76
N ASP A 120 -6.18 -0.74 0.80
CA ASP A 120 -7.64 -0.85 0.88
C ASP A 120 -8.30 -0.73 -0.52
N ASN A 121 -7.50 -0.87 -1.59
CA ASN A 121 -7.91 -0.65 -2.97
C ASN A 121 -8.04 -1.97 -3.74
N ILE A 122 -9.28 -2.37 -4.02
CA ILE A 122 -9.57 -3.62 -4.74
C ILE A 122 -8.95 -3.65 -6.15
N ALA A 123 -8.89 -2.50 -6.84
CA ALA A 123 -8.32 -2.42 -8.18
C ALA A 123 -6.80 -2.68 -8.17
N ALA A 124 -6.09 -2.17 -7.16
CA ALA A 124 -4.66 -2.46 -6.97
C ALA A 124 -4.42 -3.96 -6.78
N ARG A 125 -5.30 -4.67 -6.09
CA ARG A 125 -5.22 -6.12 -5.85
C ARG A 125 -5.32 -6.94 -7.13
N PHE A 126 -6.26 -6.58 -8.00
CA PHE A 126 -6.38 -7.24 -9.31
C PHE A 126 -5.15 -6.97 -10.19
N LEU A 127 -4.64 -5.74 -10.18
CA LEU A 127 -3.44 -5.37 -10.92
C LEU A 127 -2.19 -6.09 -10.39
N ILE A 128 -2.00 -6.17 -9.07
CA ILE A 128 -0.93 -6.94 -8.43
C ILE A 128 -1.01 -8.41 -8.84
N ASN A 129 -2.21 -8.99 -8.82
CA ASN A 129 -2.43 -10.38 -9.23
C ASN A 129 -2.01 -10.65 -10.68
N GLU A 130 -2.32 -9.75 -11.62
CA GLU A 130 -1.91 -9.90 -13.02
C GLU A 130 -0.39 -9.78 -13.20
N VAL A 131 0.24 -8.79 -12.54
CA VAL A 131 1.71 -8.65 -12.58
C VAL A 131 2.40 -9.85 -11.95
N SER A 132 1.90 -10.32 -10.80
CA SER A 132 2.41 -11.51 -10.11
C SER A 132 2.42 -12.74 -11.04
N LEU A 133 1.29 -13.04 -11.69
CA LEU A 133 1.20 -14.18 -12.59
C LEU A 133 2.02 -14.00 -13.88
N LYS A 134 2.08 -12.78 -14.43
CA LYS A 134 2.87 -12.47 -15.63
C LYS A 134 4.36 -12.63 -15.37
N LYS A 135 4.83 -12.14 -14.23
CA LYS A 135 6.26 -12.15 -13.83
C LYS A 135 6.66 -13.35 -12.97
N LYS A 136 5.69 -14.18 -12.57
CA LYS A 136 5.88 -15.32 -11.65
C LYS A 136 6.46 -14.90 -10.30
N ILE A 137 6.01 -13.77 -9.78
CA ILE A 137 6.42 -13.24 -8.49
C ILE A 137 5.37 -13.62 -7.44
N PRO A 138 5.74 -14.29 -6.32
CA PRO A 138 4.79 -14.56 -5.24
C PRO A 138 4.30 -13.26 -4.62
N TRP A 139 3.08 -13.29 -4.07
CA TRP A 139 2.56 -12.15 -3.36
C TRP A 139 1.66 -12.53 -2.20
N ILE A 140 1.59 -11.63 -1.23
CA ILE A 140 0.75 -11.75 -0.04
C ILE A 140 -0.35 -10.70 -0.13
N TYR A 141 -1.59 -11.16 -0.08
CA TYR A 141 -2.78 -10.34 0.12
C TYR A 141 -2.98 -10.09 1.60
N THR A 142 -3.30 -8.86 1.98
CA THR A 142 -3.74 -8.52 3.34
C THR A 142 -5.06 -7.74 3.31
N GLY A 143 -5.87 -7.94 4.33
CA GLY A 143 -7.09 -7.18 4.58
C GLY A 143 -7.32 -7.01 6.06
N ALA A 144 -7.82 -5.84 6.49
CA ALA A 144 -8.24 -5.59 7.86
C ALA A 144 -9.42 -4.62 7.85
N ILE A 145 -10.55 -5.04 8.41
CA ILE A 145 -11.79 -4.25 8.48
C ILE A 145 -12.56 -4.60 9.75
N LYS A 146 -13.10 -3.59 10.44
CA LYS A 146 -13.78 -3.77 11.72
C LYS A 146 -12.88 -4.52 12.71
N ASN A 147 -13.25 -5.75 13.06
CA ASN A 147 -12.49 -6.69 13.90
C ASN A 147 -12.02 -7.94 13.15
N GLU A 148 -12.13 -7.96 11.82
CA GLU A 148 -11.71 -9.09 10.99
C GLU A 148 -10.49 -8.76 10.14
N GLY A 149 -9.53 -9.69 10.10
CA GLY A 149 -8.32 -9.64 9.30
C GLY A 149 -8.22 -10.82 8.33
N MET A 150 -7.43 -10.64 7.28
CA MET A 150 -7.14 -11.70 6.31
C MET A 150 -5.70 -11.61 5.83
N VAL A 151 -5.07 -12.78 5.66
CA VAL A 151 -3.79 -12.93 4.98
C VAL A 151 -3.88 -14.11 4.02
N ALA A 152 -3.60 -13.90 2.74
CA ALA A 152 -3.55 -14.97 1.76
C ALA A 152 -2.25 -14.96 0.97
N ILE A 153 -1.77 -16.15 0.59
CA ILE A 153 -0.51 -16.35 -0.14
C ILE A 153 -0.82 -16.85 -1.53
N PHE A 154 -0.24 -16.18 -2.54
CA PHE A 154 -0.30 -16.56 -3.94
C PHE A 154 1.11 -16.71 -4.51
N SER A 155 1.40 -17.87 -5.10
CA SER A 155 2.75 -18.21 -5.58
C SER A 155 3.21 -17.43 -6.82
N GLY A 156 2.29 -16.77 -7.52
CA GLY A 156 2.58 -16.18 -8.84
C GLY A 156 2.77 -17.21 -9.97
N ALA A 157 2.78 -18.49 -9.66
CA ALA A 157 3.08 -19.56 -10.62
C ALA A 157 1.86 -20.25 -11.22
N GLY A 158 0.63 -19.86 -10.81
CA GLY A 158 -0.58 -20.51 -11.34
C GLY A 158 -1.77 -20.44 -10.39
N LYS A 159 -2.58 -21.50 -10.43
CA LYS A 159 -3.79 -21.63 -9.61
C LYS A 159 -3.49 -22.06 -8.17
N PRO A 160 -4.30 -21.63 -7.19
CA PRO A 160 -5.29 -20.55 -7.32
C PRO A 160 -4.62 -19.18 -7.32
N CYS A 161 -5.30 -18.17 -7.87
CA CYS A 161 -4.89 -16.77 -7.82
C CYS A 161 -5.96 -15.91 -7.12
N PHE A 162 -5.71 -14.61 -6.97
CA PHE A 162 -6.68 -13.71 -6.34
C PHE A 162 -8.03 -13.67 -7.07
N ARG A 163 -8.05 -13.75 -8.40
CA ARG A 163 -9.30 -13.82 -9.18
C ARG A 163 -10.05 -15.15 -8.97
N CYS A 164 -9.38 -16.20 -8.50
CA CYS A 164 -10.08 -17.40 -8.03
C CYS A 164 -10.82 -17.14 -6.72
N MET A 165 -10.25 -16.35 -5.82
CA MET A 165 -10.87 -15.93 -4.56
C MET A 165 -11.96 -14.88 -4.80
N VAL A 166 -11.68 -13.84 -5.60
CA VAL A 166 -12.59 -12.74 -5.93
C VAL A 166 -12.81 -12.72 -7.45
N PRO A 167 -13.84 -13.40 -7.97
CA PRO A 167 -14.00 -13.65 -9.40
C PRO A 167 -14.19 -12.41 -10.27
N ARG A 168 -14.87 -11.40 -9.74
CA ARG A 168 -15.20 -10.17 -10.47
C ARG A 168 -14.83 -8.96 -9.62
N VAL A 169 -14.43 -7.89 -10.30
CA VAL A 169 -14.27 -6.61 -9.63
C VAL A 169 -15.63 -6.19 -9.05
N PRO A 170 -15.76 -6.00 -7.73
CA PRO A 170 -17.02 -5.61 -7.13
C PRO A 170 -17.48 -4.26 -7.65
N LYS A 171 -18.82 -4.10 -7.73
CA LYS A 171 -19.39 -2.79 -8.11
C LYS A 171 -18.95 -1.73 -7.10
N ALA A 172 -18.80 -0.56 -7.60
CA ALA A 172 -18.52 0.63 -6.85
C ALA A 172 -19.46 0.77 -5.61
N GLY A 173 -18.90 0.92 -4.40
CA GLY A 173 -19.66 1.07 -3.14
C GLY A 173 -20.29 -0.22 -2.59
N SER A 174 -20.07 -1.37 -3.24
CA SER A 174 -20.61 -2.64 -2.75
C SER A 174 -19.76 -3.31 -1.66
N LEU A 175 -18.52 -2.86 -1.47
CA LEU A 175 -17.66 -3.35 -0.40
C LEU A 175 -17.50 -2.28 0.69
N GLU A 176 -17.58 -2.70 1.92
CA GLU A 176 -17.13 -1.91 3.05
C GLU A 176 -15.60 -1.77 2.98
N ILE A 177 -15.08 -0.58 3.26
CA ILE A 177 -13.64 -0.29 3.33
C ILE A 177 -13.31 0.30 4.70
N CYS A 178 -12.04 0.21 5.12
CA CYS A 178 -11.62 0.70 6.44
C CYS A 178 -11.99 2.17 6.69
N SER A 179 -12.06 3.01 5.66
CA SER A 179 -12.41 4.42 5.79
C SER A 179 -13.90 4.66 6.09
N THR A 180 -14.78 3.70 5.77
CA THR A 180 -16.23 3.80 6.01
C THR A 180 -16.71 2.93 7.16
N ALA A 181 -16.15 1.74 7.33
CA ALA A 181 -16.55 0.77 8.35
C ALA A 181 -15.68 0.82 9.63
N GLY A 182 -14.52 1.49 9.56
CA GLY A 182 -13.55 1.50 10.65
C GLY A 182 -12.73 0.22 10.75
N VAL A 183 -11.75 0.22 11.66
CA VAL A 183 -10.92 -0.95 11.98
C VAL A 183 -10.43 -0.83 13.43
N LEU A 184 -10.44 -1.93 14.16
CA LEU A 184 -9.89 -2.01 15.51
C LEU A 184 -8.38 -1.73 15.47
N GLY A 185 -7.89 -0.75 16.26
CA GLY A 185 -6.52 -0.22 16.16
C GLY A 185 -5.40 -1.27 16.09
N PRO A 186 -5.35 -2.29 16.96
CA PRO A 186 -4.32 -3.33 16.92
C PRO A 186 -4.40 -4.28 15.72
N LEU A 187 -5.58 -4.49 15.14
CA LEU A 187 -5.80 -5.51 14.10
C LEU A 187 -4.89 -5.37 12.87
N PRO A 188 -4.67 -4.18 12.28
CA PRO A 188 -3.75 -4.03 11.17
C PRO A 188 -2.32 -4.47 11.51
N SER A 189 -1.88 -4.29 12.76
CA SER A 189 -0.56 -4.72 13.21
C SER A 189 -0.47 -6.24 13.35
N VAL A 190 -1.53 -6.89 13.83
CA VAL A 190 -1.61 -8.38 13.87
C VAL A 190 -1.52 -8.94 12.46
N VAL A 191 -2.36 -8.46 11.54
CA VAL A 191 -2.34 -8.86 10.11
C VAL A 191 -0.97 -8.61 9.49
N GLY A 192 -0.38 -7.45 9.73
CA GLY A 192 0.94 -7.09 9.20
C GLY A 192 2.07 -7.94 9.76
N SER A 193 2.02 -8.33 11.02
CA SER A 193 3.01 -9.21 11.65
C SER A 193 2.96 -10.61 11.07
N ILE A 194 1.76 -11.15 10.84
CA ILE A 194 1.56 -12.44 10.17
C ILE A 194 2.05 -12.38 8.73
N ALA A 195 1.72 -11.33 7.98
CA ALA A 195 2.18 -11.13 6.62
C ALA A 195 3.72 -11.01 6.54
N ALA A 196 4.35 -10.30 7.49
CA ALA A 196 5.81 -10.20 7.56
C ALA A 196 6.48 -11.55 7.84
N ARG A 197 5.92 -12.35 8.75
CA ARG A 197 6.37 -13.72 8.98
C ARG A 197 6.24 -14.57 7.72
N SER A 198 5.08 -14.57 7.07
CA SER A 198 4.85 -15.30 5.82
C SER A 198 5.81 -14.87 4.72
N ALA A 199 6.16 -13.58 4.65
CA ALA A 199 7.13 -13.06 3.70
C ALA A 199 8.51 -13.70 3.90
N ILE A 200 8.99 -13.81 5.15
CA ILE A 200 10.24 -14.49 5.47
C ILE A 200 10.17 -15.96 5.07
N GLU A 201 9.08 -16.66 5.38
CA GLU A 201 8.87 -18.06 5.04
C GLU A 201 8.89 -18.31 3.53
N ILE A 202 8.21 -17.43 2.74
CA ILE A 202 8.22 -17.49 1.27
C ILE A 202 9.64 -17.32 0.71
N LEU A 203 10.36 -16.31 1.16
CA LEU A 203 11.72 -16.01 0.68
C LEU A 203 12.73 -17.08 1.06
N LEU A 204 12.45 -17.85 2.11
CA LEU A 204 13.23 -19.04 2.51
C LEU A 204 12.73 -20.35 1.88
N GLY A 205 11.80 -20.29 0.91
CA GLY A 205 11.30 -21.44 0.17
C GLY A 205 10.27 -22.31 0.92
N LYS A 206 9.61 -21.76 1.96
CA LYS A 206 8.66 -22.48 2.82
C LYS A 206 7.23 -21.96 2.64
N SER A 207 6.72 -21.84 1.41
CA SER A 207 5.40 -21.29 1.23
C SER A 207 4.39 -22.26 0.65
N GLU A 208 3.12 -22.12 1.04
CA GLU A 208 1.98 -22.84 0.50
C GLU A 208 1.07 -21.89 -0.28
N ASN A 209 0.86 -22.18 -1.58
CA ASN A 209 -0.04 -21.43 -2.44
C ASN A 209 -1.51 -21.65 -2.07
N GLY A 210 -2.32 -20.59 -2.14
CA GLY A 210 -3.78 -20.69 -1.98
C GLY A 210 -4.29 -20.89 -0.56
N LYS A 211 -3.45 -20.63 0.44
CA LYS A 211 -3.88 -20.57 1.85
C LYS A 211 -4.39 -19.18 2.17
N LEU A 212 -5.54 -19.12 2.84
CA LEU A 212 -6.15 -17.90 3.38
C LEU A 212 -6.32 -18.08 4.90
N LEU A 213 -5.59 -17.28 5.66
CA LEU A 213 -5.83 -17.15 7.10
C LEU A 213 -6.88 -16.05 7.34
N LYS A 214 -7.99 -16.41 7.95
CA LYS A 214 -8.98 -15.48 8.50
C LYS A 214 -8.66 -15.25 9.96
N ILE A 215 -8.70 -14.01 10.39
CA ILE A 215 -8.37 -13.52 11.73
C ILE A 215 -9.61 -12.82 12.26
N GLY A 216 -10.19 -13.36 13.31
CA GLY A 216 -11.35 -12.82 14.00
C GLY A 216 -11.27 -13.18 15.48
N ASP A 217 -12.39 -13.56 16.07
CA ASP A 217 -12.43 -14.12 17.43
C ASP A 217 -11.61 -15.43 17.50
N GLU A 218 -11.60 -16.18 16.38
CA GLU A 218 -10.75 -17.34 16.16
C GLU A 218 -9.90 -17.17 14.89
N PHE A 219 -8.80 -17.93 14.81
CA PHE A 219 -7.94 -17.98 13.63
C PHE A 219 -8.30 -19.21 12.80
N GLU A 220 -8.78 -18.98 11.59
CA GLU A 220 -9.25 -20.04 10.70
C GLU A 220 -8.39 -20.09 9.43
N MET A 221 -7.86 -21.29 9.11
CA MET A 221 -7.11 -21.51 7.88
C MET A 221 -8.01 -22.15 6.82
N LEU A 222 -8.18 -21.44 5.71
CA LEU A 222 -9.00 -21.85 4.57
C LEU A 222 -8.14 -22.12 3.34
N ASN A 223 -8.65 -23.01 2.46
CA ASN A 223 -8.06 -23.21 1.14
C ASN A 223 -8.86 -22.45 0.08
N ILE A 224 -8.18 -21.62 -0.69
CA ILE A 224 -8.80 -20.94 -1.84
C ILE A 224 -9.00 -21.97 -2.94
N LYS A 225 -10.26 -22.16 -3.35
CA LYS A 225 -10.61 -23.10 -4.44
C LYS A 225 -10.16 -22.55 -5.79
N GLU A 226 -9.53 -23.41 -6.59
CA GLU A 226 -9.24 -23.12 -7.99
C GLU A 226 -10.52 -22.94 -8.81
N ARG A 227 -10.44 -22.14 -9.86
CA ARG A 227 -11.54 -21.98 -10.82
C ARG A 227 -11.02 -22.24 -12.23
N GLU A 228 -11.60 -23.22 -12.90
CA GLU A 228 -11.20 -23.62 -14.26
C GLU A 228 -11.34 -22.50 -15.29
N TRP A 229 -12.36 -21.67 -15.13
CA TRP A 229 -12.66 -20.55 -16.03
C TRP A 229 -11.88 -19.27 -15.71
N CYS A 230 -10.95 -19.27 -14.76
CA CYS A 230 -10.19 -18.09 -14.38
C CYS A 230 -9.25 -17.63 -15.51
N ASP A 231 -9.58 -16.53 -16.16
CA ASP A 231 -8.83 -15.99 -17.30
C ASP A 231 -7.41 -15.62 -16.92
N THR A 232 -7.24 -14.98 -15.75
CA THR A 232 -5.90 -14.57 -15.27
C THR A 232 -4.99 -15.79 -15.03
N CYS A 233 -5.54 -16.91 -14.51
CA CYS A 233 -4.78 -18.16 -14.41
C CYS A 233 -4.44 -18.77 -15.77
N LYS A 234 -5.23 -18.48 -16.81
CA LYS A 234 -4.95 -18.84 -18.21
C LYS A 234 -3.98 -17.86 -18.88
N LYS A 235 -3.37 -16.95 -18.12
CA LYS A 235 -2.43 -15.93 -18.57
C LYS A 235 -3.06 -14.83 -19.44
N GLU A 236 -4.34 -14.60 -19.27
CA GLU A 236 -5.00 -13.42 -19.80
C GLU A 236 -4.93 -12.30 -18.76
N PHE A 237 -4.41 -11.15 -19.16
CA PHE A 237 -4.16 -10.00 -18.28
C PHE A 237 -4.96 -8.78 -18.76
N PRO A 238 -6.29 -8.77 -18.53
CA PRO A 238 -7.18 -7.77 -19.11
C PRO A 238 -6.90 -6.35 -18.61
N ILE A 239 -6.42 -6.19 -17.40
CA ILE A 239 -6.09 -4.88 -16.81
C ILE A 239 -4.79 -4.35 -17.41
N LEU A 240 -3.74 -5.16 -17.42
CA LEU A 240 -2.45 -4.77 -18.01
C LEU A 240 -2.52 -4.50 -19.52
N THR A 241 -3.45 -5.14 -20.20
CA THR A 241 -3.66 -4.93 -21.65
C THR A 241 -4.68 -3.85 -21.98
N GLY A 242 -5.26 -3.20 -20.95
CA GLY A 242 -6.27 -2.15 -21.12
C GLY A 242 -7.66 -2.64 -21.55
N ARG A 243 -7.88 -3.96 -21.66
CA ARG A 243 -9.19 -4.55 -22.00
C ARG A 243 -10.21 -4.36 -20.86
N GLU A 244 -9.76 -4.36 -19.61
CA GLU A 244 -10.57 -4.08 -18.43
C GLU A 244 -10.06 -2.78 -17.77
N ASN A 245 -10.90 -1.74 -17.79
CA ASN A 245 -10.54 -0.46 -17.16
C ASN A 245 -11.10 -0.39 -15.75
N LEU A 246 -10.19 -0.33 -14.78
CA LEU A 246 -10.51 -0.23 -13.36
C LEU A 246 -10.70 1.22 -12.86
N GLU A 247 -10.51 2.25 -13.71
CA GLU A 247 -10.61 3.66 -13.29
C GLU A 247 -11.97 3.98 -12.68
N LYS A 248 -13.05 3.37 -13.19
CA LYS A 248 -14.39 3.50 -12.60
C LYS A 248 -14.49 2.89 -11.19
N SER A 249 -13.68 1.89 -10.89
CA SER A 249 -13.58 1.26 -9.57
C SER A 249 -12.63 2.00 -8.64
N MET A 250 -11.64 2.70 -9.20
CA MET A 250 -10.65 3.51 -8.45
C MET A 250 -11.22 4.81 -7.88
N GLN A 251 -12.33 5.32 -8.38
CA GLN A 251 -13.00 6.53 -7.85
C GLN A 251 -13.49 6.38 -6.41
N PHE A 252 -13.33 5.20 -5.79
CA PHE A 252 -13.90 4.84 -4.49
C PHE A 252 -13.08 5.20 -3.26
N CYS A 253 -11.82 5.56 -3.37
CA CYS A 253 -11.06 6.06 -2.22
C CYS A 253 -11.41 7.50 -1.82
N GLY A 254 -12.52 8.05 -2.31
CA GLY A 254 -13.04 9.38 -1.92
C GLY A 254 -12.10 10.54 -2.25
N ALA A 255 -11.13 10.33 -3.16
CA ALA A 255 -10.16 11.35 -3.53
C ALA A 255 -10.17 11.60 -5.04
N ILE A 256 -10.27 12.86 -5.43
CA ILE A 256 -10.11 13.30 -6.82
C ILE A 256 -8.68 13.83 -6.97
N VAL A 257 -7.97 13.37 -7.99
CA VAL A 257 -6.62 13.84 -8.29
C VAL A 257 -6.64 14.71 -9.53
N LEU A 258 -6.08 15.92 -9.39
CA LEU A 258 -5.82 16.84 -10.51
C LEU A 258 -4.31 17.08 -10.63
N LYS A 259 -3.87 17.60 -11.75
CA LYS A 259 -2.51 18.10 -11.95
C LYS A 259 -2.53 19.62 -11.94
N SER A 260 -1.61 20.23 -11.21
CA SER A 260 -1.44 21.69 -11.20
C SER A 260 -0.51 22.09 -12.35
N ASP A 261 -0.90 23.10 -13.08
CA ASP A 261 -0.04 23.78 -14.05
C ASP A 261 0.80 24.88 -13.37
N VAL A 262 0.49 25.21 -12.11
CA VAL A 262 1.22 26.19 -11.31
C VAL A 262 2.37 25.50 -10.58
N PRO A 263 3.61 26.04 -10.62
CA PRO A 263 4.75 25.50 -9.90
C PRO A 263 4.47 25.34 -8.40
N PHE A 264 5.00 24.26 -7.78
CA PHE A 264 4.73 23.94 -6.37
C PHE A 264 4.98 25.11 -5.40
N SER A 265 6.07 25.85 -5.59
CA SER A 265 6.42 27.00 -4.75
C SER A 265 5.36 28.10 -4.77
N GLU A 266 4.84 28.39 -5.95
CA GLU A 266 3.81 29.42 -6.16
C GLU A 266 2.45 28.91 -5.69
N ALA A 267 2.05 27.71 -6.08
CA ALA A 267 0.80 27.08 -5.62
C ALA A 267 0.75 26.98 -4.09
N ARG A 268 1.89 26.67 -3.45
CA ARG A 268 2.05 26.65 -2.00
C ARG A 268 1.81 28.02 -1.36
N LYS A 269 2.32 29.11 -1.96
CA LYS A 269 2.09 30.48 -1.47
C LYS A 269 0.61 30.85 -1.57
N ARG A 270 -0.03 30.55 -2.70
CA ARG A 270 -1.46 30.81 -2.93
C ARG A 270 -2.34 30.02 -1.96
N MET A 271 -2.08 28.73 -1.78
CA MET A 271 -2.81 27.93 -0.79
C MET A 271 -2.69 28.47 0.62
N LYS A 272 -1.50 28.94 1.04
CA LYS A 272 -1.30 29.55 2.35
C LYS A 272 -2.14 30.81 2.55
N LYS A 273 -2.38 31.58 1.49
CA LYS A 273 -3.20 32.80 1.52
C LYS A 273 -4.70 32.49 1.53
N ASN A 274 -5.12 31.46 0.81
CA ASN A 274 -6.51 31.21 0.45
C ASN A 274 -7.17 30.07 1.23
N SER A 275 -6.45 29.42 2.17
CA SER A 275 -6.98 28.29 2.92
C SER A 275 -6.36 28.15 4.31
N LYS A 276 -7.02 27.40 5.18
CA LYS A 276 -6.47 27.00 6.48
C LYS A 276 -5.46 25.89 6.29
N ILE A 277 -4.18 26.16 6.57
CA ILE A 277 -3.14 25.16 6.46
C ILE A 277 -3.17 24.24 7.68
N ILE A 278 -3.25 22.91 7.41
CA ILE A 278 -3.15 21.85 8.42
C ILE A 278 -1.69 21.47 8.63
N SER A 279 -0.95 21.30 7.51
CA SER A 279 0.44 20.89 7.55
C SER A 279 1.17 21.35 6.29
N SER A 280 2.48 21.60 6.40
CA SER A 280 3.32 22.02 5.28
C SER A 280 4.74 21.47 5.47
N SER A 281 5.20 20.67 4.49
CA SER A 281 6.55 20.12 4.41
C SER A 281 7.26 20.58 3.13
N GLY A 282 8.51 20.15 2.94
CA GLY A 282 9.25 20.39 1.68
C GLY A 282 8.68 19.66 0.47
N THR A 283 7.82 18.65 0.69
CA THR A 283 7.29 17.74 -0.36
C THR A 283 5.79 17.83 -0.53
N ALA A 284 5.06 18.37 0.45
CA ALA A 284 3.60 18.48 0.41
C ALA A 284 3.09 19.67 1.23
N ILE A 285 1.91 20.19 0.88
CA ILE A 285 1.12 21.08 1.72
C ILE A 285 -0.30 20.55 1.82
N VAL A 286 -0.84 20.52 3.02
CA VAL A 286 -2.19 20.07 3.34
C VAL A 286 -3.00 21.25 3.83
N ALA A 287 -4.11 21.49 3.18
CA ALA A 287 -5.02 22.57 3.52
C ALA A 287 -6.45 22.05 3.70
N GLU A 288 -7.19 22.75 4.53
CA GLU A 288 -8.62 22.57 4.69
C GLU A 288 -9.38 23.71 3.98
N HIS A 289 -10.34 23.35 3.15
CA HIS A 289 -11.26 24.28 2.51
C HIS A 289 -12.70 23.81 2.68
N LYS A 290 -13.48 24.49 3.51
CA LYS A 290 -14.80 24.02 3.97
C LYS A 290 -14.69 22.63 4.58
N ASN A 291 -15.43 21.65 4.04
CA ASN A 291 -15.41 20.26 4.47
C ASN A 291 -14.43 19.39 3.64
N SER A 292 -13.67 19.99 2.73
CA SER A 292 -12.76 19.29 1.84
C SER A 292 -11.32 19.45 2.31
N ARG A 293 -10.52 18.39 2.18
CA ARG A 293 -9.08 18.44 2.39
C ARG A 293 -8.35 18.43 1.06
N VAL A 294 -7.45 19.36 0.87
CA VAL A 294 -6.67 19.56 -0.35
C VAL A 294 -5.20 19.34 -0.05
N ILE A 295 -4.58 18.43 -0.78
CA ILE A 295 -3.17 18.05 -0.63
C ILE A 295 -2.46 18.37 -1.93
N LEU A 296 -1.54 19.32 -1.91
CA LEU A 296 -0.66 19.62 -3.03
C LEU A 296 0.69 18.96 -2.80
N LEU A 297 1.12 18.15 -3.75
CA LEU A 297 2.42 17.49 -3.74
C LEU A 297 3.44 18.26 -4.58
N LYS A 298 4.73 18.14 -4.23
CA LYS A 298 5.84 18.76 -4.99
C LYS A 298 5.89 18.28 -6.45
N SER A 299 5.34 17.10 -6.74
CA SER A 299 5.18 16.57 -8.11
C SER A 299 4.16 17.32 -8.96
N GLY A 300 3.45 18.32 -8.40
CA GLY A 300 2.35 19.04 -9.06
C GLY A 300 1.01 18.30 -8.99
N LYS A 301 0.93 17.11 -8.40
CA LYS A 301 -0.36 16.44 -8.16
C LYS A 301 -1.10 17.12 -7.01
N ILE A 302 -2.42 17.30 -7.18
CA ILE A 302 -3.33 17.80 -6.14
C ILE A 302 -4.38 16.74 -5.87
N ILE A 303 -4.53 16.38 -4.61
CA ILE A 303 -5.48 15.36 -4.15
C ILE A 303 -6.56 16.07 -3.35
N PHE A 304 -7.81 15.90 -3.76
CA PHE A 304 -8.99 16.43 -3.08
C PHE A 304 -9.69 15.28 -2.38
N ARG A 305 -9.86 15.38 -1.07
CA ARG A 305 -10.63 14.44 -0.25
C ARG A 305 -11.95 15.07 0.19
N ASN A 306 -12.98 14.25 0.37
CA ASN A 306 -14.35 14.68 0.65
C ASN A 306 -14.93 15.58 -0.47
N VAL A 307 -14.58 15.27 -1.72
CA VAL A 307 -15.07 15.95 -2.92
C VAL A 307 -15.72 14.90 -3.81
N ARG A 308 -16.95 15.16 -4.24
CA ARG A 308 -17.78 14.16 -4.94
C ARG A 308 -17.54 14.12 -6.45
N THR A 309 -17.20 15.23 -7.05
CA THR A 309 -17.08 15.36 -8.51
C THR A 309 -15.82 16.10 -8.93
N LYS A 310 -15.33 15.79 -10.14
CA LYS A 310 -14.20 16.52 -10.75
C LYS A 310 -14.51 18.00 -10.95
N LYS A 311 -15.79 18.34 -11.21
CA LYS A 311 -16.26 19.74 -11.34
C LYS A 311 -16.07 20.51 -10.02
N GLU A 312 -16.45 19.90 -8.90
CA GLU A 312 -16.25 20.47 -7.56
C GLU A 312 -14.77 20.64 -7.24
N ALA A 313 -13.92 19.63 -7.55
CA ALA A 313 -12.48 19.71 -7.38
C ALA A 313 -11.86 20.88 -8.17
N ASN A 314 -12.29 21.08 -9.42
CA ASN A 314 -11.84 22.21 -10.26
C ASN A 314 -12.25 23.57 -9.68
N ILE A 315 -13.44 23.70 -9.11
CA ILE A 315 -13.89 24.92 -8.43
C ILE A 315 -13.01 25.22 -7.22
N ILE A 316 -12.69 24.20 -6.42
CA ILE A 316 -11.81 24.36 -5.26
C ILE A 316 -10.39 24.70 -5.72
N TYR A 317 -9.89 24.03 -6.76
CA TYR A 317 -8.60 24.33 -7.38
C TYR A 317 -8.47 25.80 -7.77
N SER A 318 -9.44 26.30 -8.55
CA SER A 318 -9.44 27.70 -9.00
C SER A 318 -9.45 28.69 -7.83
N LYS A 319 -10.17 28.39 -6.74
CA LYS A 319 -10.21 29.25 -5.56
C LYS A 319 -8.92 29.25 -4.75
N LEU A 320 -8.21 28.11 -4.69
CA LEU A 320 -7.04 27.97 -3.83
C LEU A 320 -5.73 28.27 -4.55
N ILE A 321 -5.64 27.94 -5.84
CA ILE A 321 -4.39 27.92 -6.61
C ILE A 321 -4.55 28.68 -7.95
N GLY A 322 -5.72 28.60 -8.58
CA GLY A 322 -6.01 29.28 -9.84
C GLY A 322 -5.87 30.81 -9.75
N ASN A 323 -5.89 31.44 -10.88
CA ASN A 323 -5.86 32.91 -11.00
C ASN A 323 -7.15 33.53 -10.50
#